data_28123f1dd496d1e231acc1614fee6297
#
_entry.id   28123f1dd496d1e231acc1614fee6297
#
_cell.length_a   1.000
_cell.length_b   1.000
_cell.length_c   1.000
_cell.angle_alpha   90.00
_cell.angle_beta   90.00
_cell.angle_gamma   90.00
#
_symmetry.space_group_name_H-M   'P 1'
#
loop_
_entity.id
_entity.type
_entity.pdbx_description
1 polymer ?
#
loop_
_entity_poly.entity_id
_entity_poly.type
_entity_poly.pdbx_seq_one_letter_code
_entity_poly.pdbx_strand_id
1 'polypeptide(L)'
;IRKGVKLDNLVQIAHNVEVGENTVMAAQVGIAGSTKVGRHCMFGGQVGLSGHIHIADNVILGAQCGVISDVKEQTTLLGAPAINAKNFMRSSAIFNRLPDIYRQINQMQRELEQLKKELNK
;
A
#
# COMPACT_ATOMS: atom_id res chain seq x y z
N ILE A 1 -18.75 6.63 13.38
CA ILE A 1 -19.13 5.61 12.38
C ILE A 1 -20.46 6.02 11.79
N ARG A 2 -20.51 6.16 10.47
CA ARG A 2 -21.69 6.64 9.76
C ARG A 2 -22.57 5.48 9.29
N LYS A 3 -23.69 5.84 8.63
CA LYS A 3 -24.71 4.89 8.19
C LYS A 3 -24.14 3.88 7.18
N GLY A 4 -24.56 2.63 7.29
CA GLY A 4 -24.24 1.59 6.32
C GLY A 4 -22.84 1.00 6.43
N VAL A 5 -22.06 1.40 7.43
CA VAL A 5 -20.73 0.82 7.69
C VAL A 5 -20.87 -0.64 8.12
N LYS A 6 -20.05 -1.51 7.56
CA LYS A 6 -20.00 -2.94 7.91
C LYS A 6 -18.60 -3.29 8.40
N LEU A 7 -18.51 -3.78 9.62
CA LEU A 7 -17.28 -4.18 10.27
C LEU A 7 -17.33 -5.67 10.58
N ASP A 8 -16.39 -6.42 10.11
CA ASP A 8 -16.25 -7.84 10.42
C ASP A 8 -15.59 -8.03 11.79
N ASN A 9 -15.27 -9.25 12.14
CA ASN A 9 -14.76 -9.60 13.47
C ASN A 9 -13.41 -8.97 13.76
N LEU A 10 -13.20 -8.59 15.02
CA LEU A 10 -11.91 -8.14 15.55
C LEU A 10 -11.39 -6.85 14.89
N VAL A 11 -12.28 -6.02 14.36
CA VAL A 11 -11.90 -4.68 13.86
C VAL A 11 -11.67 -3.75 15.04
N GLN A 12 -10.53 -3.08 15.09
CA GLN A 12 -10.18 -2.12 16.13
C GLN A 12 -10.30 -0.70 15.59
N ILE A 13 -11.19 0.07 16.16
CA ILE A 13 -11.39 1.49 15.87
C ILE A 13 -10.92 2.29 17.09
N ALA A 14 -9.84 3.03 16.96
CA ALA A 14 -9.29 3.83 18.05
C ALA A 14 -10.08 5.13 18.27
N HIS A 15 -9.63 5.93 19.25
CA HIS A 15 -10.30 7.17 19.62
C HIS A 15 -10.35 8.18 18.46
N ASN A 16 -11.41 8.97 18.39
CA ASN A 16 -11.59 10.06 17.43
C ASN A 16 -11.53 9.65 15.95
N VAL A 17 -11.70 8.37 15.66
CA VAL A 17 -11.77 7.88 14.27
C VAL A 17 -13.15 8.18 13.70
N GLU A 18 -13.17 8.67 12.47
CA GLU A 18 -14.41 8.83 11.70
C GLU A 18 -14.41 7.85 10.54
N VAL A 19 -15.53 7.16 10.33
CA VAL A 19 -15.72 6.24 9.22
C VAL A 19 -16.96 6.68 8.42
N GLY A 20 -16.76 6.98 7.15
CA GLY A 20 -17.79 7.47 6.26
C GLY A 20 -18.80 6.40 5.86
N GLU A 21 -19.91 6.84 5.27
CA GLU A 21 -21.05 5.98 4.94
C GLU A 21 -20.63 4.83 4.01
N ASN A 22 -21.24 3.66 4.25
CA ASN A 22 -21.13 2.47 3.40
C ASN A 22 -19.70 1.94 3.22
N THR A 23 -18.78 2.31 4.09
CA THR A 23 -17.43 1.72 4.13
C THR A 23 -17.51 0.33 4.75
N VAL A 24 -16.80 -0.62 4.17
CA VAL A 24 -16.75 -2.01 4.65
C VAL A 24 -15.33 -2.41 5.01
N MET A 25 -15.19 -3.14 6.11
CA MET A 25 -13.90 -3.59 6.60
C MET A 25 -13.98 -5.08 6.93
N ALA A 26 -13.04 -5.84 6.38
CA ALA A 26 -12.90 -7.26 6.70
C ALA A 26 -12.28 -7.46 8.08
N ALA A 27 -12.07 -8.71 8.47
CA ALA A 27 -11.61 -9.04 9.82
C ALA A 27 -10.23 -8.47 10.15
N GLN A 28 -10.05 -8.09 11.41
CA GLN A 28 -8.78 -7.66 11.97
C GLN A 28 -8.20 -6.37 11.38
N VAL A 29 -9.05 -5.53 10.76
CA VAL A 29 -8.61 -4.18 10.38
C VAL A 29 -8.36 -3.36 11.64
N GLY A 30 -7.25 -2.64 11.67
CA GLY A 30 -6.90 -1.74 12.77
C GLY A 30 -6.74 -0.31 12.30
N ILE A 31 -7.43 0.63 12.94
CA ILE A 31 -7.37 2.06 12.61
C ILE A 31 -6.90 2.81 13.84
N ALA A 32 -5.74 3.46 13.73
CA ALA A 32 -5.15 4.24 14.82
C ALA A 32 -5.91 5.56 15.02
N GLY A 33 -5.66 6.20 16.15
CA GLY A 33 -6.42 7.36 16.59
C GLY A 33 -6.46 8.54 15.62
N SER A 34 -7.57 9.23 15.61
CA SER A 34 -7.80 10.48 14.86
C SER A 34 -7.70 10.33 13.33
N THR A 35 -7.76 9.11 12.81
CA THR A 35 -7.80 8.85 11.38
C THR A 35 -9.22 9.05 10.85
N LYS A 36 -9.33 9.63 9.67
CA LYS A 36 -10.60 9.87 8.99
C LYS A 36 -10.69 9.01 7.75
N VAL A 37 -11.73 8.19 7.66
CA VAL A 37 -12.00 7.32 6.51
C VAL A 37 -13.23 7.84 5.79
N GLY A 38 -13.14 7.98 4.48
CA GLY A 38 -14.21 8.45 3.63
C GLY A 38 -15.31 7.44 3.41
N ARG A 39 -16.17 7.70 2.43
CA ARG A 39 -17.33 6.88 2.08
C ARG A 39 -16.98 5.82 1.06
N HIS A 40 -17.73 4.72 1.07
CA HIS A 40 -17.62 3.65 0.09
C HIS A 40 -16.21 3.07 -0.05
N CYS A 41 -15.45 3.05 1.04
CA CYS A 41 -14.13 2.41 1.07
C CYS A 41 -14.28 0.91 1.32
N MET A 42 -13.31 0.13 0.85
CA MET A 42 -13.26 -1.32 1.06
C MET A 42 -11.88 -1.70 1.57
N PHE A 43 -11.82 -2.23 2.78
CA PHE A 43 -10.56 -2.66 3.39
C PHE A 43 -10.54 -4.17 3.54
N GLY A 44 -9.55 -4.81 2.96
CA GLY A 44 -9.28 -6.24 3.12
C GLY A 44 -8.87 -6.60 4.53
N GLY A 45 -8.76 -7.90 4.81
CA GLY A 45 -8.39 -8.38 6.14
C GLY A 45 -7.02 -7.89 6.59
N GLN A 46 -6.89 -7.61 7.87
CA GLN A 46 -5.63 -7.21 8.51
C GLN A 46 -5.01 -5.92 7.96
N VAL A 47 -5.79 -5.05 7.35
CA VAL A 47 -5.33 -3.71 6.96
C VAL A 47 -5.05 -2.89 8.21
N GLY A 48 -3.94 -2.16 8.20
CA GLY A 48 -3.57 -1.24 9.28
C GLY A 48 -3.46 0.19 8.77
N LEU A 49 -4.05 1.13 9.49
CA LEU A 49 -3.95 2.55 9.19
C LEU A 49 -3.24 3.29 10.33
N SER A 50 -2.24 4.09 9.97
CA SER A 50 -1.57 4.99 10.92
C SER A 50 -2.52 6.06 11.45
N GLY A 51 -2.18 6.65 12.60
CA GLY A 51 -2.95 7.73 13.18
C GLY A 51 -2.87 9.04 12.40
N HIS A 52 -3.91 9.86 12.54
CA HIS A 52 -3.96 11.22 11.99
C HIS A 52 -3.86 11.30 10.46
N ILE A 53 -4.19 10.23 9.75
CA ILE A 53 -4.22 10.25 8.29
C ILE A 53 -5.66 10.37 7.77
N HIS A 54 -5.80 10.72 6.51
CA HIS A 54 -7.08 10.84 5.83
C HIS A 54 -7.14 9.89 4.63
N ILE A 55 -8.10 8.99 4.66
CA ILE A 55 -8.42 8.11 3.54
C ILE A 55 -9.64 8.70 2.84
N ALA A 56 -9.47 9.12 1.59
CA ALA A 56 -10.56 9.74 0.84
C ALA A 56 -11.62 8.72 0.42
N ASP A 57 -12.62 9.15 -0.35
CA ASP A 57 -13.75 8.29 -0.74
C ASP A 57 -13.33 7.24 -1.80
N ASN A 58 -14.03 6.13 -1.81
CA ASN A 58 -13.88 5.08 -2.83
C ASN A 58 -12.47 4.48 -2.90
N VAL A 59 -11.78 4.40 -1.76
CA VAL A 59 -10.45 3.79 -1.66
C VAL A 59 -10.59 2.29 -1.39
N ILE A 60 -9.78 1.51 -2.07
CA ILE A 60 -9.69 0.06 -1.87
C ILE A 60 -8.30 -0.26 -1.34
N LEU A 61 -8.26 -0.94 -0.19
CA LEU A 61 -7.02 -1.40 0.42
C LEU A 61 -7.02 -2.93 0.42
N GLY A 62 -6.04 -3.54 -0.22
CA GLY A 62 -5.90 -4.99 -0.24
C GLY A 62 -5.53 -5.55 1.13
N ALA A 63 -5.71 -6.85 1.31
CA ALA A 63 -5.42 -7.51 2.58
C ALA A 63 -3.98 -7.26 3.03
N GLN A 64 -3.80 -7.09 4.34
CA GLN A 64 -2.51 -6.84 5.00
C GLN A 64 -1.83 -5.54 4.56
N CYS A 65 -2.56 -4.65 3.92
CA CYS A 65 -2.04 -3.35 3.48
C CYS A 65 -1.72 -2.47 4.70
N GLY A 66 -0.54 -1.88 4.74
CA GLY A 66 -0.13 -0.94 5.79
C GLY A 66 -0.05 0.48 5.24
N VAL A 67 -0.96 1.35 5.68
CA VAL A 67 -1.05 2.73 5.17
C VAL A 67 -0.48 3.70 6.20
N ILE A 68 0.50 4.48 5.78
CA ILE A 68 1.23 5.41 6.65
C ILE A 68 1.01 6.88 6.31
N SER A 69 0.27 7.19 5.24
CA SER A 69 0.02 8.56 4.81
C SER A 69 -1.35 8.68 4.16
N ASP A 70 -1.77 9.91 3.89
CA ASP A 70 -3.06 10.20 3.27
C ASP A 70 -3.21 9.49 1.92
N VAL A 71 -4.45 9.09 1.61
CA VAL A 71 -4.78 8.39 0.37
C VAL A 71 -5.83 9.18 -0.39
N LYS A 72 -5.58 9.41 -1.68
CA LYS A 72 -6.48 10.15 -2.58
C LYS A 72 -7.67 9.30 -2.99
N GLU A 73 -8.72 9.97 -3.46
CA GLU A 73 -9.95 9.32 -3.93
C GLU A 73 -9.67 8.27 -5.02
N GLN A 74 -10.48 7.23 -5.02
CA GLN A 74 -10.51 6.17 -6.06
C GLN A 74 -9.16 5.47 -6.25
N THR A 75 -8.36 5.41 -5.19
CA THR A 75 -7.05 4.77 -5.22
C THR A 75 -7.16 3.33 -4.70
N THR A 76 -6.45 2.42 -5.35
CA THR A 76 -6.27 1.04 -4.86
C THR A 76 -4.83 0.83 -4.46
N LEU A 77 -4.61 0.44 -3.21
CA LEU A 77 -3.27 0.22 -2.65
C LEU A 77 -3.07 -1.22 -2.22
N LEU A 78 -1.84 -1.69 -2.31
CA LEU A 78 -1.39 -2.99 -1.81
C LEU A 78 -0.03 -2.82 -1.14
N GLY A 79 0.25 -3.70 -0.19
CA GLY A 79 1.58 -3.81 0.42
C GLY A 79 1.73 -3.08 1.74
N ALA A 80 2.88 -3.28 2.35
CA ALA A 80 3.28 -2.61 3.59
C ALA A 80 4.74 -2.16 3.44
N PRO A 81 5.00 -0.88 3.19
CA PRO A 81 4.03 0.21 3.08
C PRO A 81 3.18 0.11 1.81
N ALA A 82 1.95 0.62 1.91
CA ALA A 82 1.00 0.55 0.81
C ALA A 82 1.44 1.41 -0.38
N ILE A 83 1.43 0.81 -1.56
CA ILE A 83 1.71 1.49 -2.82
C ILE A 83 0.61 1.21 -3.84
N ASN A 84 0.60 1.93 -4.94
CA ASN A 84 -0.36 1.71 -6.01
C ASN A 84 -0.39 0.24 -6.42
N ALA A 85 -1.58 -0.32 -6.61
CA ALA A 85 -1.76 -1.76 -6.84
C ALA A 85 -1.02 -2.26 -8.09
N LYS A 86 -1.03 -1.52 -9.19
CA LYS A 86 -0.30 -1.92 -10.41
C LYS A 86 1.21 -2.00 -10.15
N ASN A 87 1.76 -1.00 -9.46
CA ASN A 87 3.18 -0.98 -9.11
C ASN A 87 3.53 -2.12 -8.16
N PHE A 88 2.67 -2.42 -7.19
CA PHE A 88 2.87 -3.55 -6.30
C PHE A 88 2.94 -4.87 -7.07
N MET A 89 1.99 -5.11 -7.97
CA MET A 89 1.95 -6.34 -8.76
C MET A 89 3.19 -6.47 -9.65
N ARG A 90 3.61 -5.38 -10.29
CA ARG A 90 4.82 -5.36 -11.12
C ARG A 90 6.08 -5.60 -10.30
N SER A 91 6.18 -4.97 -9.14
CA SER A 91 7.32 -5.16 -8.24
C SER A 91 7.37 -6.57 -7.69
N SER A 92 6.23 -7.14 -7.31
CA SER A 92 6.14 -8.50 -6.79
C SER A 92 6.61 -9.54 -7.82
N ALA A 93 6.31 -9.34 -9.09
CA ALA A 93 6.76 -10.22 -10.16
C ALA A 93 8.29 -10.25 -10.30
N ILE A 94 8.97 -9.18 -9.88
CA ILE A 94 10.42 -9.03 -9.97
C ILE A 94 11.12 -9.41 -8.66
N PHE A 95 10.43 -9.32 -7.54
CA PHE A 95 11.01 -9.39 -6.20
C PHE A 95 11.91 -10.62 -6.00
N ASN A 96 11.45 -11.81 -6.40
CA ASN A 96 12.25 -13.04 -6.28
C ASN A 96 13.49 -13.05 -7.17
N ARG A 97 13.52 -12.21 -8.18
CA ARG A 97 14.63 -12.14 -9.15
C ARG A 97 15.63 -11.04 -8.83
N LEU A 98 15.41 -10.29 -7.75
CA LEU A 98 16.30 -9.16 -7.40
C LEU A 98 17.78 -9.58 -7.29
N PRO A 99 18.16 -10.72 -6.67
CA PRO A 99 19.56 -11.11 -6.63
C PRO A 99 20.18 -11.32 -8.03
N ASP A 100 19.43 -11.92 -8.94
CA ASP A 100 19.88 -12.13 -10.32
C ASP A 100 20.00 -10.79 -11.09
N ILE A 101 19.03 -9.92 -10.91
CA ILE A 101 19.03 -8.59 -11.51
C ILE A 101 20.21 -7.78 -11.01
N TYR A 102 20.49 -7.84 -9.71
CA TYR A 102 21.64 -7.17 -9.10
C TYR A 102 22.96 -7.64 -9.73
N ARG A 103 23.14 -8.94 -9.93
CA ARG A 103 24.31 -9.51 -10.60
C ARG A 103 24.42 -9.04 -12.05
N GLN A 104 23.29 -9.01 -12.77
CA GLN A 104 23.27 -8.54 -14.17
C GLN A 104 23.67 -7.07 -14.27
N ILE A 105 23.18 -6.23 -13.35
CA ILE A 105 23.54 -4.81 -13.31
C ILE A 105 25.05 -4.64 -13.08
N ASN A 106 25.62 -5.37 -12.15
CA ASN A 106 27.03 -5.31 -11.86
C ASN A 106 27.88 -5.76 -13.05
N GLN A 107 27.45 -6.80 -13.75
CA GLN A 107 28.13 -7.28 -14.96
C GLN A 107 28.05 -6.25 -16.08
N MET A 108 26.86 -5.69 -16.33
CA MET A 108 26.68 -4.66 -17.34
C MET A 108 27.53 -3.42 -17.06
N GLN A 109 27.64 -3.06 -15.78
CA GLN A 109 28.49 -1.94 -15.38
C GLN A 109 29.96 -2.17 -15.70
N ARG A 110 30.46 -3.38 -15.45
CA ARG A 110 31.84 -3.77 -15.78
C ARG A 110 32.10 -3.76 -17.29
N GLU A 111 31.16 -4.28 -18.06
CA GLU A 111 31.24 -4.27 -19.52
C GLU A 111 31.25 -2.85 -20.08
N LEU A 112 30.43 -1.97 -19.50
CA LEU A 112 30.39 -0.57 -19.90
C LEU A 112 31.70 0.14 -19.61
N GLU A 113 32.32 -0.10 -18.46
CA GLU A 113 33.61 0.48 -18.09
C GLU A 113 34.70 -0.01 -19.05
N GLN A 114 34.68 -1.28 -19.42
CA GLN A 114 35.63 -1.86 -20.38
C GLN A 114 35.50 -1.21 -21.75
N LEU A 115 34.28 -1.04 -22.26
CA LEU A 115 34.01 -0.37 -23.52
C LEU A 115 34.53 1.07 -23.50
N LYS A 116 34.33 1.79 -22.41
CA LYS A 116 34.82 3.16 -22.25
C LYS A 116 36.36 3.20 -22.34
N LYS A 117 37.05 2.26 -21.72
CA LYS A 117 38.50 2.16 -21.78
C LYS A 117 38.98 1.90 -23.21
N GLU A 118 38.30 1.02 -23.95
CA GLU A 118 38.64 0.72 -25.34
C GLU A 118 38.43 1.92 -26.25
N LEU A 119 37.36 2.71 -26.02
CA LEU A 119 37.10 3.90 -26.80
C LEU A 119 38.11 5.04 -26.55
N ASN A 120 38.73 5.05 -25.38
CA ASN A 120 39.69 6.09 -24.99
C ASN A 120 41.16 5.75 -25.33
N LYS A 121 41.40 4.64 -26.00
CA LYS A 121 42.76 4.27 -26.46
C LYS A 121 43.16 4.99 -27.73
#